data_33c229e393d7289af8de8a0d795242a8
#
_entry.id   33c229e393d7289af8de8a0d795242a8
#
_cell.length_a   1.000
_cell.length_b   1.000
_cell.length_c   1.000
_cell.angle_alpha   90.00
_cell.angle_beta   90.00
_cell.angle_gamma   90.00
#
_symmetry.space_group_name_H-M   'P 1'
#
loop_
_entity.id
_entity.type
_entity.pdbx_description
1 polymer ?
#
loop_
_entity_poly.entity_id
_entity_poly.type
_entity_poly.pdbx_seq_one_letter_code
_entity_poly.pdbx_strand_id
1 'polypeptide(L)'
;EKELKLKVGAQVMLLNNEKTGKWVNGTVGKFLGVYKQTKKELEKEMVGSGPENSGELLMVELENGTTQYIPRNKWDVIDFVWDEADGAVESDVVGTYSQYPVKLAWAITIHKSQGKTFDNVVIDLGRGAFAHGQLYVALSRCRTLEGIELVRAASLGDIRMDERVVEFLDICRKFGERNVMFGAGGLF
;
A
#
# COMPACT_ATOMS: atom_id res chain seq x y z
N GLU A 1 1.68 1.80 -16.05
CA GLU A 1 1.44 1.23 -17.40
C GLU A 1 0.94 2.33 -18.34
N LYS A 2 1.45 2.36 -19.58
CA LYS A 2 1.08 3.37 -20.58
C LYS A 2 -0.39 3.22 -21.00
N GLU A 3 -0.90 2.00 -21.02
CA GLU A 3 -2.27 1.64 -21.32
C GLU A 3 -2.87 0.88 -20.11
N LEU A 4 -3.97 1.39 -19.57
CA LEU A 4 -4.69 0.77 -18.46
C LEU A 4 -5.92 0.03 -18.99
N LYS A 5 -5.94 -1.31 -18.85
CA LYS A 5 -7.06 -2.16 -19.25
C LYS A 5 -7.80 -2.66 -18.01
N LEU A 6 -9.05 -2.23 -17.84
CA LEU A 6 -9.91 -2.61 -16.73
C LEU A 6 -11.18 -3.26 -17.25
N LYS A 7 -11.65 -4.27 -16.53
CA LYS A 7 -12.97 -4.89 -16.74
C LYS A 7 -13.84 -4.61 -15.51
N VAL A 8 -15.11 -4.26 -15.74
CA VAL A 8 -16.07 -4.08 -14.65
C VAL A 8 -16.09 -5.32 -13.75
N GLY A 9 -16.05 -5.09 -12.44
CA GLY A 9 -15.94 -6.14 -11.43
C GLY A 9 -14.50 -6.54 -11.08
N ALA A 10 -13.49 -6.03 -11.81
CA ALA A 10 -12.10 -6.30 -11.48
C ALA A 10 -11.71 -5.67 -10.15
N GLN A 11 -10.95 -6.41 -9.35
CA GLN A 11 -10.30 -5.88 -8.14
C GLN A 11 -9.13 -5.00 -8.53
N VAL A 12 -9.11 -3.80 -7.99
CA VAL A 12 -8.08 -2.79 -8.25
C VAL A 12 -7.48 -2.27 -6.95
N MET A 13 -6.27 -1.76 -7.05
CA MET A 13 -5.57 -1.09 -5.95
C MET A 13 -5.29 0.35 -6.33
N LEU A 14 -5.60 1.27 -5.43
CA LEU A 14 -5.30 2.70 -5.57
C LEU A 14 -3.81 2.96 -5.29
N LEU A 15 -3.19 3.83 -6.08
CA LEU A 15 -1.74 4.05 -6.09
C LEU A 15 -1.32 5.41 -5.51
N ASN A 16 -2.26 6.21 -5.03
CA ASN A 16 -2.00 7.50 -4.41
C ASN A 16 -2.81 7.66 -3.13
N ASN A 17 -2.47 8.69 -2.36
CA ASN A 17 -3.27 9.14 -1.23
C ASN A 17 -4.20 10.25 -1.70
N GLU A 18 -5.46 10.19 -1.32
CA GLU A 18 -6.41 11.26 -1.55
C GLU A 18 -6.24 12.34 -0.46
N LYS A 19 -6.33 13.62 -0.85
CA LYS A 19 -6.02 14.76 0.02
C LYS A 19 -6.91 14.86 1.27
N THR A 20 -8.16 14.43 1.17
CA THR A 20 -9.13 14.45 2.29
C THR A 20 -9.18 13.11 3.06
N GLY A 21 -8.32 12.15 2.69
CA GLY A 21 -8.20 10.86 3.38
C GLY A 21 -9.29 9.84 3.03
N LYS A 22 -10.04 10.03 1.95
CA LYS A 22 -11.04 9.05 1.49
C LYS A 22 -10.43 7.71 1.13
N TRP A 23 -9.20 7.71 0.64
CA TRP A 23 -8.39 6.51 0.42
C TRP A 23 -6.90 6.83 0.55
N VAL A 24 -6.11 5.79 0.74
CA VAL A 24 -4.65 5.85 0.78
C VAL A 24 -4.04 4.92 -0.25
N ASN A 25 -2.78 5.11 -0.57
CA ASN A 25 -2.03 4.23 -1.44
C ASN A 25 -2.13 2.79 -0.94
N GLY A 26 -2.54 1.90 -1.84
CA GLY A 26 -2.76 0.49 -1.53
C GLY A 26 -4.16 0.14 -1.04
N THR A 27 -5.08 1.09 -0.93
CA THR A 27 -6.50 0.79 -0.73
C THR A 27 -7.00 -0.09 -1.89
N VAL A 28 -7.68 -1.17 -1.55
CA VAL A 28 -8.26 -2.11 -2.51
C VAL A 28 -9.73 -1.77 -2.71
N GLY A 29 -10.22 -1.99 -3.92
CA GLY A 29 -11.62 -1.80 -4.25
C GLY A 29 -12.00 -2.55 -5.53
N LYS A 30 -13.27 -2.48 -5.89
CA LYS A 30 -13.85 -3.10 -7.08
C LYS A 30 -14.17 -2.04 -8.12
N PHE A 31 -13.62 -2.17 -9.31
CA PHE A 31 -13.93 -1.27 -10.43
C PHE A 31 -15.36 -1.49 -10.91
N LEU A 32 -16.18 -0.42 -10.86
CA LEU A 32 -17.58 -0.45 -11.25
C LEU A 32 -17.81 0.05 -12.69
N GLY A 33 -16.95 0.93 -13.18
CA GLY A 33 -17.11 1.54 -14.49
C GLY A 33 -16.50 2.93 -14.59
N VAL A 34 -16.79 3.62 -15.69
CA VAL A 34 -16.36 5.00 -15.93
C VAL A 34 -17.55 5.93 -15.79
N TYR A 35 -17.41 6.95 -14.97
CA TYR A 35 -18.36 8.05 -14.83
C TYR A 35 -17.91 9.23 -15.69
N LYS A 36 -18.82 9.75 -16.51
CA LYS A 36 -18.59 10.97 -17.30
C LYS A 36 -19.25 12.13 -16.61
N GLN A 37 -18.44 13.08 -16.18
CA GLN A 37 -18.93 14.32 -15.55
C GLN A 37 -19.70 15.17 -16.55
N THR A 38 -20.76 15.80 -16.07
CA THR A 38 -21.51 16.77 -16.85
C THR A 38 -20.78 18.10 -16.93
N LYS A 39 -21.06 18.93 -17.95
CA LYS A 39 -20.47 20.27 -18.08
C LYS A 39 -20.62 21.12 -16.83
N LYS A 40 -21.76 21.03 -16.13
CA LYS A 40 -22.03 21.77 -14.89
C LYS A 40 -21.18 21.31 -13.70
N GLU A 41 -20.82 20.04 -13.64
CA GLU A 41 -19.95 19.46 -12.60
C GLU A 41 -18.50 19.88 -12.84
N LEU A 42 -18.05 19.84 -14.10
CA LEU A 42 -16.73 20.32 -14.52
C LEU A 42 -16.53 21.82 -14.19
N GLU A 43 -17.51 22.66 -14.47
CA GLU A 43 -17.44 24.11 -14.15
C GLU A 43 -17.32 24.39 -12.64
N LYS A 44 -17.92 23.56 -11.78
CA LYS A 44 -17.80 23.69 -10.31
C LYS A 44 -16.43 23.26 -9.79
N GLU A 45 -15.80 22.26 -10.41
CA GLU A 45 -14.46 21.77 -10.02
C GLU A 45 -13.33 22.64 -10.58
N MET A 46 -13.54 23.36 -11.69
CA MET A 46 -12.54 24.26 -12.28
C MET A 46 -12.17 25.47 -11.37
N VAL A 47 -12.93 25.75 -10.32
CA VAL A 47 -12.61 26.78 -9.31
C VAL A 47 -11.46 26.35 -8.37
N GLY A 48 -10.99 25.10 -8.41
CA GLY A 48 -9.95 24.57 -7.50
C GLY A 48 -8.94 23.59 -8.10
N SER A 49 -9.08 23.20 -9.36
CA SER A 49 -8.22 22.17 -9.97
C SER A 49 -7.90 22.56 -11.41
N GLY A 50 -6.62 22.43 -11.79
CA GLY A 50 -6.15 22.80 -13.14
C GLY A 50 -6.85 22.06 -14.29
N PRO A 51 -6.65 22.51 -15.54
CA PRO A 51 -7.44 22.18 -16.73
C PRO A 51 -7.31 20.74 -17.27
N GLU A 52 -6.80 19.80 -16.53
CA GLU A 52 -6.46 18.44 -17.01
C GLU A 52 -7.50 17.34 -16.67
N ASN A 53 -8.64 17.69 -16.03
CA ASN A 53 -9.68 16.69 -15.83
C ASN A 53 -10.43 16.44 -17.16
N SER A 54 -10.20 15.29 -17.75
CA SER A 54 -10.86 14.83 -18.98
C SER A 54 -12.38 14.61 -18.82
N GLY A 55 -12.96 14.99 -17.69
CA GLY A 55 -14.38 14.78 -17.37
C GLY A 55 -14.76 13.31 -17.18
N GLU A 56 -13.79 12.41 -17.18
CA GLU A 56 -13.99 10.98 -16.94
C GLU A 56 -13.34 10.56 -15.62
N LEU A 57 -14.12 9.91 -14.76
CA LEU A 57 -13.68 9.40 -13.46
C LEU A 57 -13.89 7.87 -13.42
N LEU A 58 -12.98 7.14 -12.77
CA LEU A 58 -13.23 5.73 -12.50
C LEU A 58 -14.09 5.60 -11.24
N MET A 59 -15.17 4.82 -11.32
CA MET A 59 -15.97 4.44 -10.16
C MET A 59 -15.37 3.20 -9.52
N VAL A 60 -14.97 3.31 -8.26
CA VAL A 60 -14.41 2.21 -7.48
C VAL A 60 -15.17 2.10 -6.16
N GLU A 61 -15.73 0.93 -5.90
CA GLU A 61 -16.33 0.57 -4.62
C GLU A 61 -15.23 0.07 -3.68
N LEU A 62 -15.06 0.75 -2.56
CA LEU A 62 -14.09 0.37 -1.53
C LEU A 62 -14.64 -0.74 -0.63
N GLU A 63 -13.79 -1.39 0.16
CA GLU A 63 -14.18 -2.47 1.08
C GLU A 63 -15.26 -2.07 2.09
N ASN A 64 -15.32 -0.80 2.46
CA ASN A 64 -16.37 -0.24 3.34
C ASN A 64 -17.71 0.00 2.65
N GLY A 65 -17.88 -0.43 1.39
CA GLY A 65 -19.09 -0.27 0.59
C GLY A 65 -19.27 1.14 0.01
N THR A 66 -18.35 2.07 0.22
CA THR A 66 -18.46 3.42 -0.36
C THR A 66 -17.91 3.45 -1.78
N THR A 67 -18.65 4.09 -2.70
CA THR A 67 -18.16 4.34 -4.06
C THR A 67 -17.37 5.63 -4.12
N GLN A 68 -16.15 5.55 -4.63
CA GLN A 68 -15.28 6.69 -4.87
C GLN A 68 -15.10 6.93 -6.37
N TYR A 69 -14.96 8.21 -6.72
CA TYR A 69 -14.72 8.68 -8.07
C TYR A 69 -13.26 9.08 -8.20
N ILE A 70 -12.50 8.32 -8.95
CA ILE A 70 -11.04 8.44 -9.03
C ILE A 70 -10.67 9.23 -10.28
N PRO A 71 -10.09 10.43 -10.14
CA PRO A 71 -9.61 11.22 -11.26
C PRO A 71 -8.26 10.71 -11.77
N ARG A 72 -7.87 11.20 -12.95
CA ARG A 72 -6.49 11.04 -13.41
C ARG A 72 -5.53 11.76 -12.46
N ASN A 73 -4.38 11.17 -12.24
CA ASN A 73 -3.27 11.76 -11.52
C ASN A 73 -2.14 12.09 -12.48
N LYS A 74 -1.46 13.18 -12.22
CA LYS A 74 -0.29 13.61 -12.97
C LYS A 74 0.95 13.35 -12.13
N TRP A 75 1.94 12.77 -12.76
CA TRP A 75 3.26 12.55 -12.18
C TRP A 75 4.30 13.28 -13.03
N ASP A 76 5.15 14.03 -12.39
CA ASP A 76 6.30 14.62 -13.03
C ASP A 76 7.42 13.58 -13.15
N VAL A 77 8.02 13.51 -14.31
CA VAL A 77 9.22 12.72 -14.56
C VAL A 77 10.40 13.63 -14.29
N ILE A 78 11.11 13.36 -13.22
CA ILE A 78 12.21 14.17 -12.74
C ILE A 78 13.51 13.49 -13.15
N ASP A 79 14.41 14.25 -13.77
CA ASP A 79 15.80 13.88 -13.97
C ASP A 79 16.68 14.62 -12.96
N PHE A 80 17.73 13.95 -12.49
CA PHE A 80 18.67 14.52 -11.52
C PHE A 80 19.99 14.74 -12.24
N VAL A 81 20.41 16.00 -12.33
CA VAL A 81 21.66 16.42 -12.97
C VAL A 81 22.59 16.98 -11.91
N TRP A 82 23.85 16.57 -11.97
CA TRP A 82 24.88 17.16 -11.12
C TRP A 82 25.31 18.52 -11.70
N ASP A 83 25.11 19.59 -10.95
CA ASP A 83 25.65 20.91 -11.28
C ASP A 83 27.07 21.04 -10.71
N GLU A 84 28.05 21.16 -11.61
CA GLU A 84 29.45 21.33 -11.24
C GLU A 84 29.75 22.73 -10.66
N ALA A 85 28.95 23.75 -11.00
CA ALA A 85 29.18 25.12 -10.56
C ALA A 85 28.76 25.31 -9.10
N ASP A 86 27.61 24.73 -8.72
CA ASP A 86 27.08 24.84 -7.35
C ASP A 86 27.43 23.63 -6.47
N GLY A 87 28.02 22.56 -7.04
CA GLY A 87 28.36 21.33 -6.34
C GLY A 87 27.15 20.63 -5.72
N ALA A 88 26.00 20.74 -6.36
CA ALA A 88 24.72 20.23 -5.88
C ALA A 88 24.00 19.39 -6.95
N VAL A 89 23.07 18.54 -6.50
CA VAL A 89 22.18 17.80 -7.40
C VAL A 89 20.97 18.68 -7.67
N GLU A 90 20.77 19.06 -8.91
CA GLU A 90 19.57 19.74 -9.35
C GLU A 90 18.55 18.75 -9.91
N SER A 91 17.27 19.05 -9.74
CA SER A 91 16.18 18.27 -10.28
C SER A 91 15.46 19.04 -11.39
N ASP A 92 15.38 18.46 -12.58
CA ASP A 92 14.67 19.04 -13.70
C ASP A 92 13.46 18.18 -14.10
N VAL A 93 12.33 18.81 -14.39
CA VAL A 93 11.12 18.13 -14.86
C VAL A 93 11.21 17.94 -16.35
N VAL A 94 11.66 16.77 -16.79
CA VAL A 94 11.87 16.42 -18.20
C VAL A 94 10.59 15.95 -18.90
N GLY A 95 9.52 15.73 -18.15
CA GLY A 95 8.24 15.31 -18.73
C GLY A 95 7.16 15.13 -17.70
N THR A 96 5.94 14.85 -18.15
CA THR A 96 4.81 14.56 -17.30
C THR A 96 4.07 13.32 -17.79
N TYR A 97 3.53 12.56 -16.88
CA TYR A 97 2.74 11.36 -17.14
C TYR A 97 1.39 11.45 -16.45
N SER A 98 0.30 11.36 -17.21
CA SER A 98 -1.06 11.42 -16.68
C SER A 98 -1.77 10.09 -16.89
N GLN A 99 -2.24 9.48 -15.80
CA GLN A 99 -3.01 8.22 -15.82
C GLN A 99 -3.90 8.14 -14.58
N TYR A 100 -4.88 7.26 -14.58
CA TYR A 100 -5.61 6.90 -13.36
C TYR A 100 -4.68 6.19 -12.37
N PRO A 101 -4.69 6.61 -11.09
CA PRO A 101 -3.81 6.05 -10.05
C PRO A 101 -4.33 4.69 -9.56
N VAL A 102 -4.56 3.75 -10.48
CA VAL A 102 -5.06 2.41 -10.17
C VAL A 102 -4.26 1.35 -10.93
N LYS A 103 -4.23 0.16 -10.37
CA LYS A 103 -3.74 -1.05 -11.04
C LYS A 103 -4.62 -2.25 -10.68
N LEU A 104 -4.58 -3.31 -11.51
CA LEU A 104 -5.20 -4.59 -11.16
C LEU A 104 -4.57 -5.17 -9.89
N ALA A 105 -5.40 -5.73 -9.02
CA ALA A 105 -5.00 -6.26 -7.72
C ALA A 105 -5.57 -7.66 -7.47
N TRP A 106 -5.47 -8.56 -8.46
CA TRP A 106 -5.89 -9.95 -8.33
C TRP A 106 -5.14 -10.69 -7.22
N ALA A 107 -3.87 -10.35 -7.06
CA ALA A 107 -3.03 -10.77 -5.96
C ALA A 107 -1.99 -9.70 -5.66
N ILE A 108 -1.58 -9.63 -4.40
CA ILE A 108 -0.50 -8.75 -3.94
C ILE A 108 0.55 -9.61 -3.23
N THR A 109 1.80 -9.22 -3.34
CA THR A 109 2.85 -9.91 -2.60
C THR A 109 2.72 -9.64 -1.10
N ILE A 110 3.16 -10.60 -0.27
CA ILE A 110 3.16 -10.47 1.19
C ILE A 110 3.90 -9.19 1.62
N HIS A 111 5.01 -8.83 0.97
CA HIS A 111 5.72 -7.58 1.24
C HIS A 111 4.86 -6.33 0.98
N LYS A 112 4.09 -6.31 -0.10
CA LYS A 112 3.20 -5.17 -0.41
C LYS A 112 1.96 -5.11 0.47
N SER A 113 1.66 -6.17 1.20
CA SER A 113 0.59 -6.21 2.19
C SER A 113 1.03 -5.69 3.57
N GLN A 114 2.32 -5.44 3.79
CA GLN A 114 2.81 -4.89 5.05
C GLN A 114 2.15 -3.55 5.36
N GLY A 115 1.75 -3.35 6.61
CA GLY A 115 1.03 -2.17 7.06
C GLY A 115 -0.46 -2.13 6.68
N LYS A 116 -0.97 -3.15 5.95
CA LYS A 116 -2.39 -3.27 5.61
C LYS A 116 -3.07 -4.29 6.49
N THR A 117 -4.39 -4.14 6.66
CA THR A 117 -5.23 -5.08 7.39
C THR A 117 -6.44 -5.39 6.53
N PHE A 118 -6.79 -6.66 6.44
CA PHE A 118 -7.93 -7.16 5.65
C PHE A 118 -8.89 -7.94 6.54
N ASP A 119 -10.14 -7.98 6.17
CA ASP A 119 -11.14 -8.80 6.86
C ASP A 119 -11.05 -10.27 6.40
N ASN A 120 -10.74 -10.48 5.12
CA ASN A 120 -10.56 -11.81 4.53
C ASN A 120 -9.31 -11.84 3.64
N VAL A 121 -8.51 -12.90 3.77
CA VAL A 121 -7.31 -13.11 2.95
C VAL A 121 -7.18 -14.57 2.54
N VAL A 122 -6.81 -14.79 1.29
CA VAL A 122 -6.34 -16.09 0.82
C VAL A 122 -4.82 -16.01 0.68
N ILE A 123 -4.10 -16.83 1.43
CA ILE A 123 -2.63 -16.83 1.48
C ILE A 123 -2.11 -18.02 0.69
N ASP A 124 -1.36 -17.72 -0.37
CA ASP A 124 -0.62 -18.70 -1.14
C ASP A 124 0.89 -18.55 -0.87
N LEU A 125 1.47 -19.50 -0.17
CA LEU A 125 2.91 -19.58 0.09
C LEU A 125 3.67 -20.29 -1.04
N GLY A 126 2.98 -20.72 -2.09
CA GLY A 126 3.59 -21.50 -3.17
C GLY A 126 4.29 -22.76 -2.65
N ARG A 127 5.57 -22.90 -2.99
CA ARG A 127 6.40 -24.03 -2.52
C ARG A 127 6.87 -23.90 -1.07
N GLY A 128 6.66 -22.76 -0.43
CA GLY A 128 7.07 -22.49 0.95
C GLY A 128 7.50 -21.05 1.14
N ALA A 129 7.50 -20.62 2.41
CA ALA A 129 8.07 -19.33 2.78
C ALA A 129 9.59 -19.35 2.52
N PHE A 130 10.09 -18.33 1.83
CA PHE A 130 11.52 -18.21 1.48
C PHE A 130 12.26 -17.12 2.26
N ALA A 131 11.51 -16.21 2.89
CA ALA A 131 12.07 -15.12 3.70
C ALA A 131 11.75 -15.30 5.19
N HIS A 132 12.64 -14.79 6.05
CA HIS A 132 12.42 -14.77 7.49
C HIS A 132 11.19 -13.93 7.84
N GLY A 133 10.33 -14.44 8.73
CA GLY A 133 9.09 -13.78 9.16
C GLY A 133 7.98 -13.71 8.11
N GLN A 134 8.17 -14.25 6.91
CA GLN A 134 7.21 -14.13 5.81
C GLN A 134 5.83 -14.71 6.16
N LEU A 135 5.78 -15.90 6.76
CA LEU A 135 4.54 -16.52 7.22
C LEU A 135 3.85 -15.64 8.28
N TYR A 136 4.61 -15.12 9.26
CA TYR A 136 4.08 -14.22 10.28
C TYR A 136 3.46 -12.96 9.66
N VAL A 137 4.17 -12.32 8.72
CA VAL A 137 3.66 -11.14 8.02
C VAL A 137 2.37 -11.47 7.30
N ALA A 138 2.28 -12.60 6.60
CA ALA A 138 1.08 -13.00 5.86
C ALA A 138 -0.12 -13.21 6.80
N LEU A 139 0.05 -14.01 7.86
CA LEU A 139 -1.03 -14.31 8.83
C LEU A 139 -1.48 -13.06 9.58
N SER A 140 -0.54 -12.18 9.95
CA SER A 140 -0.85 -10.93 10.65
C SER A 140 -1.55 -9.87 9.79
N ARG A 141 -1.84 -10.13 8.53
CA ARG A 141 -2.60 -9.23 7.65
C ARG A 141 -4.10 -9.33 7.82
N CYS A 142 -4.61 -10.39 8.42
CA CYS A 142 -6.03 -10.56 8.69
C CYS A 142 -6.39 -10.16 10.11
N ARG A 143 -7.59 -9.60 10.29
CA ARG A 143 -8.07 -9.16 11.60
C ARG A 143 -8.45 -10.34 12.49
N THR A 144 -9.00 -11.39 11.91
CA THR A 144 -9.49 -12.56 12.63
C THR A 144 -8.92 -13.84 12.01
N LEU A 145 -8.89 -14.89 12.79
CA LEU A 145 -8.42 -16.20 12.32
C LEU A 145 -9.39 -16.80 11.28
N GLU A 146 -10.67 -16.53 11.45
CA GLU A 146 -11.74 -17.02 10.58
C GLU A 146 -11.68 -16.41 9.18
N GLY A 147 -11.09 -15.21 9.05
CA GLY A 147 -10.88 -14.54 7.77
C GLY A 147 -9.68 -15.06 6.97
N ILE A 148 -8.91 -16.01 7.52
CA ILE A 148 -7.72 -16.55 6.86
C ILE A 148 -8.05 -17.86 6.15
N GLU A 149 -7.78 -17.91 4.85
CA GLU A 149 -7.75 -19.12 4.06
C GLU A 149 -6.31 -19.39 3.58
N LEU A 150 -5.84 -20.62 3.76
CA LEU A 150 -4.53 -21.05 3.25
C LEU A 150 -4.72 -21.97 2.06
N VAL A 151 -4.09 -21.66 0.93
CA VAL A 151 -4.11 -22.54 -0.27
C VAL A 151 -3.50 -23.92 0.04
N ARG A 152 -2.53 -23.97 0.96
CA ARG A 152 -1.98 -25.19 1.56
C ARG A 152 -1.74 -24.99 3.04
N ALA A 153 -1.75 -26.07 3.80
CA ALA A 153 -1.39 -26.02 5.21
C ALA A 153 0.05 -25.49 5.39
N ALA A 154 0.22 -24.61 6.38
CA ALA A 154 1.55 -24.17 6.77
C ALA A 154 2.32 -25.31 7.43
N SER A 155 3.60 -25.40 7.14
CA SER A 155 4.53 -26.39 7.68
C SER A 155 5.56 -25.74 8.60
N LEU A 156 6.26 -26.53 9.39
CA LEU A 156 7.37 -26.02 10.21
C LEU A 156 8.47 -25.36 9.36
N GLY A 157 8.67 -25.80 8.12
CA GLY A 157 9.63 -25.19 7.18
C GLY A 157 9.24 -23.77 6.72
N ASP A 158 7.98 -23.38 6.89
CA ASP A 158 7.50 -22.02 6.60
C ASP A 158 7.78 -21.04 7.74
N ILE A 159 8.04 -21.57 8.96
CA ILE A 159 8.41 -20.77 10.13
C ILE A 159 9.90 -20.50 10.07
N ARG A 160 10.27 -19.39 9.46
CA ARG A 160 11.66 -18.97 9.32
C ARG A 160 11.94 -17.77 10.22
N MET A 161 12.97 -17.88 11.04
CA MET A 161 13.47 -16.81 11.89
C MET A 161 14.93 -16.53 11.57
N ASP A 162 15.36 -15.28 11.71
CA ASP A 162 16.78 -14.92 11.64
C ASP A 162 17.38 -15.10 13.04
N GLU A 163 18.35 -15.99 13.16
CA GLU A 163 19.00 -16.30 14.44
C GLU A 163 19.63 -15.07 15.10
N ARG A 164 20.15 -14.13 14.31
CA ARG A 164 20.71 -12.87 14.80
C ARG A 164 19.65 -12.01 15.46
N VAL A 165 18.40 -12.00 14.94
CA VAL A 165 17.28 -11.29 15.54
C VAL A 165 16.85 -11.94 16.84
N VAL A 166 16.82 -13.27 16.88
CA VAL A 166 16.52 -14.03 18.11
C VAL A 166 17.53 -13.72 19.18
N GLU A 167 18.83 -13.79 18.87
CA GLU A 167 19.92 -13.47 19.78
C GLU A 167 19.83 -12.02 20.27
N PHE A 168 19.58 -11.06 19.40
CA PHE A 168 19.38 -9.67 19.77
C PHE A 168 18.20 -9.49 20.74
N LEU A 169 17.07 -10.12 20.46
CA LEU A 169 15.89 -10.05 21.35
C LEU A 169 16.17 -10.67 22.71
N ASP A 170 16.93 -11.76 22.79
CA ASP A 170 17.33 -12.37 24.06
C ASP A 170 18.28 -11.45 24.86
N ILE A 171 19.19 -10.77 24.17
CA ILE A 171 20.02 -9.74 24.79
C ILE A 171 19.14 -8.61 25.35
N CYS A 172 18.23 -8.07 24.56
CA CYS A 172 17.31 -7.01 25.00
C CYS A 172 16.47 -7.43 26.21
N ARG A 173 15.95 -8.66 26.24
CA ARG A 173 15.20 -9.20 27.38
C ARG A 173 16.05 -9.24 28.64
N LYS A 174 17.27 -9.77 28.56
CA LYS A 174 18.19 -9.83 29.70
C LYS A 174 18.57 -8.44 30.22
N PHE A 175 18.70 -7.44 29.35
CA PHE A 175 18.93 -6.05 29.75
C PHE A 175 17.69 -5.42 30.39
N GLY A 176 16.49 -5.70 29.88
CA GLY A 176 15.23 -5.24 30.46
C GLY A 176 14.99 -5.79 31.85
N GLU A 177 15.21 -7.08 32.06
CA GLU A 177 15.09 -7.72 33.37
C GLU A 177 16.08 -7.16 34.40
N ARG A 178 17.32 -6.86 34.00
CA ARG A 178 18.31 -6.21 34.89
C ARG A 178 17.86 -4.80 35.32
N ASN A 179 17.32 -4.00 34.38
CA ASN A 179 16.87 -2.64 34.72
C ASN A 179 15.62 -2.63 35.62
N VAL A 180 14.76 -3.62 35.51
CA VAL A 180 13.62 -3.77 36.44
C VAL A 180 14.08 -4.13 37.85
N MET A 181 15.15 -4.93 37.99
CA MET A 181 15.73 -5.24 39.31
C MET A 181 16.43 -4.02 39.97
N PHE A 182 16.99 -3.11 39.18
CA PHE A 182 17.63 -1.90 39.72
C PHE A 182 16.68 -0.71 39.93
N GLY A 183 15.48 -0.73 39.30
CA GLY A 183 14.47 0.32 39.46
C GLY A 183 13.54 0.16 40.67
N ALA A 184 13.58 -0.98 41.36
CA ALA A 184 12.76 -1.23 42.55
C ALA A 184 13.44 -0.91 43.91
N GLY A 185 14.66 -0.36 43.85
CA GLY A 185 15.43 0.00 45.05
C GLY A 185 15.90 1.45 45.00
N GLY A 186 15.05 2.38 45.39
CA GLY A 186 15.51 3.74 45.62
C GLY A 186 14.48 4.85 45.45
N LEU A 187 13.59 4.94 46.40
CA LEU A 187 12.95 6.20 46.81
C LEU A 187 12.69 6.13 48.30
N PHE A 188 13.61 6.68 49.04
CA PHE A 188 13.38 7.37 50.28
C PHE A 188 13.97 8.77 50.14
#